data_0aff34577dbc5de2268bbe56ed54b09c
#
_entry.id   0aff34577dbc5de2268bbe56ed54b09c
#
_cell.length_a   1.000
_cell.length_b   1.000
_cell.length_c   1.000
_cell.angle_alpha   90.00
_cell.angle_beta   90.00
_cell.angle_gamma   90.00
#
_symmetry.space_group_name_H-M   'P 1'
#
loop_
_entity.id
_entity.type
_entity.pdbx_description
1 polymer ?
#
loop_
_entity_poly.entity_id
_entity_poly.type
_entity_poly.pdbx_seq_one_letter_code
_entity_poly.pdbx_strand_id
1 'polypeptide(L)'
;MFESDRPIFIIGCPRSGTTLLQLMLHSHPRIAVAPETRFVIPAYFHRKVYGDMREPENRRRLAQWIATGKGTKFHELGLDRDEFVTAAVHAPGSLGSVIGTAFAEYARRFGKPRWGDKRPSYFQHVGTLRRMFPDAQFIHLIRDGRDCVASLKEMPWYRGNVYTAVANWA
;
A
#
# COMPACT_ATOMS: atom_id res chain seq x y z
N MET A 1 13.00 1.67 24.80
CA MET A 1 13.10 1.32 23.37
C MET A 1 11.77 1.71 22.76
N PHE A 2 11.75 2.72 21.91
CA PHE A 2 10.48 3.19 21.32
C PHE A 2 10.01 2.15 20.28
N GLU A 3 8.99 1.38 20.63
CA GLU A 3 8.29 0.53 19.67
C GLU A 3 7.39 1.44 18.84
N SER A 4 7.73 1.63 17.59
CA SER A 4 6.91 2.42 16.69
C SER A 4 6.06 1.49 15.83
N ASP A 5 4.76 1.46 16.06
CA ASP A 5 3.77 0.74 15.23
C ASP A 5 3.39 1.51 13.96
N ARG A 6 4.09 2.59 13.69
CA ARG A 6 3.81 3.50 12.58
C ARG A 6 3.96 2.78 11.25
N PRO A 7 2.96 2.86 10.35
CA PRO A 7 3.05 2.28 9.02
C PRO A 7 4.19 2.90 8.20
N ILE A 8 4.80 2.09 7.34
CA ILE A 8 5.85 2.54 6.42
C ILE A 8 5.31 2.51 4.99
N PHE A 9 5.39 3.64 4.28
CA PHE A 9 5.11 3.69 2.85
C PHE A 9 6.37 3.96 2.06
N ILE A 10 6.72 3.03 1.17
CA ILE A 10 7.83 3.21 0.21
C ILE A 10 7.24 3.81 -1.05
N ILE A 11 7.73 4.98 -1.41
CA ILE A 11 7.27 5.76 -2.55
C ILE A 11 8.44 6.11 -3.49
N GLY A 12 8.14 6.47 -4.71
CA GLY A 12 9.13 6.92 -5.69
C GLY A 12 8.66 6.67 -7.12
N CYS A 13 9.34 7.28 -8.09
CA CYS A 13 9.06 7.01 -9.49
C CYS A 13 9.23 5.51 -9.80
N PRO A 14 8.40 4.91 -10.66
CA PRO A 14 8.67 3.58 -11.20
C PRO A 14 10.13 3.47 -11.69
N ARG A 15 10.76 2.34 -11.42
CA ARG A 15 12.17 2.05 -11.76
C ARG A 15 13.23 2.73 -10.89
N SER A 16 12.84 3.36 -9.78
CA SER A 16 13.80 3.94 -8.81
C SER A 16 14.47 2.92 -7.88
N GLY A 17 14.12 1.63 -7.95
CA GLY A 17 14.67 0.61 -7.05
C GLY A 17 13.77 0.31 -5.83
N THR A 18 12.54 0.80 -5.81
CA THR A 18 11.60 0.61 -4.69
C THR A 18 11.32 -0.86 -4.36
N THR A 19 11.41 -1.77 -5.32
CA THR A 19 11.26 -3.22 -5.08
C THR A 19 12.44 -3.79 -4.32
N LEU A 20 13.66 -3.37 -4.65
CA LEU A 20 14.85 -3.81 -3.90
C LEU A 20 14.76 -3.33 -2.45
N LEU A 21 14.44 -2.06 -2.24
CA LEU A 21 14.27 -1.50 -0.89
C LEU A 21 13.16 -2.21 -0.11
N GLN A 22 12.05 -2.55 -0.77
CA GLN A 22 10.96 -3.35 -0.18
C GLN A 22 11.49 -4.69 0.36
N LEU A 23 12.28 -5.42 -0.45
CA LEU A 23 12.84 -6.72 -0.06
C LEU A 23 13.85 -6.58 1.09
N MET A 24 14.70 -5.55 1.04
CA MET A 24 15.65 -5.25 2.13
C MET A 24 14.92 -4.97 3.44
N LEU A 25 13.88 -4.13 3.42
CA LEU A 25 13.08 -3.85 4.62
C LEU A 25 12.29 -5.07 5.07
N HIS A 26 11.77 -5.86 4.12
CA HIS A 26 11.09 -7.11 4.47
C HIS A 26 12.03 -8.14 5.12
N SER A 27 13.33 -8.11 4.84
CA SER A 27 14.32 -8.98 5.50
C SER A 27 14.62 -8.57 6.95
N HIS A 28 14.23 -7.36 7.37
CA HIS A 28 14.41 -6.91 8.74
C HIS A 28 13.53 -7.72 9.71
N PRO A 29 14.03 -8.16 10.88
CA PRO A 29 13.28 -9.06 11.77
C PRO A 29 11.97 -8.46 12.32
N ARG A 30 11.82 -7.13 12.30
CA ARG A 30 10.65 -6.44 12.88
C ARG A 30 9.75 -5.78 11.85
N ILE A 31 10.07 -5.81 10.56
CA ILE A 31 9.33 -5.09 9.51
C ILE A 31 8.89 -6.08 8.43
N ALA A 32 7.60 -6.11 8.13
CA ALA A 32 7.08 -6.80 6.96
C ALA A 32 6.54 -5.79 5.95
N VAL A 33 7.12 -5.75 4.76
CA VAL A 33 6.60 -4.92 3.66
C VAL A 33 5.89 -5.82 2.67
N ALA A 34 4.61 -5.55 2.46
CA ALA A 34 3.74 -6.36 1.61
C ALA A 34 4.18 -6.30 0.12
N PRO A 35 3.86 -7.31 -0.69
CA PRO A 35 3.87 -7.21 -2.14
C PRO A 35 2.98 -6.05 -2.61
N GLU A 36 3.21 -5.59 -3.84
CA GLU A 36 2.46 -4.44 -4.37
C GLU A 36 0.96 -4.72 -4.46
N THR A 37 0.19 -4.06 -3.61
CA THR A 37 -1.28 -4.08 -3.63
C THR A 37 -1.84 -2.90 -4.41
N ARG A 38 -3.16 -2.92 -4.71
CA ARG A 38 -3.80 -1.87 -5.50
C ARG A 38 -5.12 -1.36 -4.92
N PHE A 39 -5.40 -1.62 -3.63
CA PHE A 39 -6.68 -1.23 -3.03
C PHE A 39 -6.60 0.07 -2.21
N VAL A 40 -5.45 0.48 -1.70
CA VAL A 40 -5.32 1.60 -0.76
C VAL A 40 -5.88 2.91 -1.33
N ILE A 41 -5.39 3.35 -2.47
CA ILE A 41 -5.82 4.60 -3.10
C ILE A 41 -7.24 4.52 -3.66
N PRO A 42 -7.66 3.46 -4.37
CA PRO A 42 -9.05 3.30 -4.79
C PRO A 42 -10.04 3.30 -3.62
N ALA A 43 -9.73 2.64 -2.50
CA ALA A 43 -10.58 2.68 -1.31
C ALA A 43 -10.85 4.12 -0.83
N TYR A 44 -9.83 4.97 -0.83
CA TYR A 44 -10.00 6.37 -0.46
C TYR A 44 -10.90 7.13 -1.45
N PHE A 45 -10.70 6.97 -2.75
CA PHE A 45 -11.52 7.67 -3.74
C PHE A 45 -12.98 7.22 -3.72
N HIS A 46 -13.22 5.93 -3.45
CA HIS A 46 -14.57 5.36 -3.34
C HIS A 46 -15.14 5.40 -1.90
N ARG A 47 -14.49 6.03 -0.92
CA ARG A 47 -14.88 5.99 0.49
C ARG A 47 -16.34 6.37 0.78
N LYS A 48 -16.90 7.29 -0.03
CA LYS A 48 -18.30 7.71 0.12
C LYS A 48 -19.30 6.57 -0.15
N VAL A 49 -18.94 5.60 -0.98
CA VAL A 49 -19.77 4.44 -1.31
C VAL A 49 -19.92 3.51 -0.10
N TYR A 50 -18.90 3.44 0.73
CA TYR A 50 -18.91 2.56 1.92
C TYR A 50 -19.58 3.20 3.13
N GLY A 51 -19.70 4.53 3.18
CA GLY A 51 -20.32 5.23 4.30
C GLY A 51 -19.40 5.42 5.52
N ASP A 52 -19.99 5.56 6.69
CA ASP A 52 -19.27 5.80 7.94
C ASP A 52 -18.60 4.51 8.45
N MET A 53 -17.28 4.55 8.60
CA MET A 53 -16.49 3.40 9.07
C MET A 53 -16.72 3.06 10.55
N ARG A 54 -17.39 3.90 11.31
CA ARG A 54 -17.82 3.57 12.68
C ARG A 54 -18.84 2.42 12.68
N GLU A 55 -19.60 2.28 11.61
CA GLU A 55 -20.55 1.18 11.43
C GLU A 55 -19.85 -0.11 11.01
N PRO A 56 -20.01 -1.22 11.75
CA PRO A 56 -19.37 -2.51 11.44
C PRO A 56 -19.69 -3.03 10.03
N GLU A 57 -20.93 -2.82 9.58
CA GLU A 57 -21.36 -3.29 8.26
C GLU A 57 -20.64 -2.55 7.10
N ASN A 58 -20.37 -1.26 7.29
CA ASN A 58 -19.61 -0.49 6.31
C ASN A 58 -18.14 -0.96 6.24
N ARG A 59 -17.54 -1.31 7.39
CA ARG A 59 -16.22 -1.95 7.42
C ARG A 59 -16.23 -3.30 6.73
N ARG A 60 -17.27 -4.11 6.94
CA ARG A 60 -17.46 -5.40 6.26
C ARG A 60 -17.50 -5.22 4.74
N ARG A 61 -18.31 -4.29 4.24
CA ARG A 61 -18.44 -4.01 2.81
C ARG A 61 -17.11 -3.58 2.18
N LEU A 62 -16.36 -2.71 2.84
CA LEU A 62 -15.04 -2.29 2.39
C LEU A 62 -14.07 -3.48 2.38
N ALA A 63 -14.02 -4.26 3.45
CA ALA A 63 -13.13 -5.42 3.56
C ALA A 63 -13.45 -6.49 2.50
N GLN A 64 -14.72 -6.76 2.25
CA GLN A 64 -15.15 -7.67 1.20
C GLN A 64 -14.68 -7.18 -0.19
N TRP A 65 -14.82 -5.88 -0.47
CA TRP A 65 -14.32 -5.33 -1.71
C TRP A 65 -12.79 -5.46 -1.82
N ILE A 66 -12.05 -5.21 -0.74
CA ILE A 66 -10.59 -5.41 -0.72
C ILE A 66 -10.25 -6.87 -1.04
N ALA A 67 -10.92 -7.81 -0.38
CA ALA A 67 -10.62 -9.24 -0.47
C ALA A 67 -11.01 -9.88 -1.82
N THR A 68 -12.07 -9.38 -2.47
CA THR A 68 -12.66 -10.02 -3.65
C THR A 68 -12.62 -9.17 -4.92
N GLY A 69 -12.31 -7.87 -4.79
CA GLY A 69 -12.33 -6.94 -5.91
C GLY A 69 -11.31 -7.29 -6.99
N LYS A 70 -11.76 -7.27 -8.25
CA LYS A 70 -10.85 -7.46 -9.38
C LYS A 70 -9.80 -6.34 -9.39
N GLY A 71 -8.54 -6.72 -9.40
CA GLY A 71 -7.42 -5.77 -9.48
C GLY A 71 -6.91 -5.22 -8.15
N THR A 72 -7.49 -5.56 -6.99
CA THR A 72 -6.98 -5.17 -5.67
C THR A 72 -5.62 -5.82 -5.35
N LYS A 73 -5.35 -6.96 -5.97
CA LYS A 73 -4.20 -7.81 -5.69
C LYS A 73 -4.11 -8.30 -4.23
N PHE A 74 -5.24 -8.39 -3.55
CA PHE A 74 -5.28 -8.91 -2.18
C PHE A 74 -4.71 -10.33 -2.07
N HIS A 75 -4.91 -11.17 -3.09
CA HIS A 75 -4.38 -12.54 -3.15
C HIS A 75 -2.85 -12.60 -3.01
N GLU A 76 -2.13 -11.55 -3.41
CA GLU A 76 -0.66 -11.46 -3.25
C GLU A 76 -0.23 -11.46 -1.76
N LEU A 77 -1.14 -11.08 -0.85
CA LEU A 77 -0.88 -11.13 0.59
C LEU A 77 -0.92 -12.57 1.14
N GLY A 78 -1.53 -13.50 0.42
CA GLY A 78 -1.71 -14.87 0.85
C GLY A 78 -2.49 -15.00 2.15
N LEU A 79 -3.42 -14.10 2.41
CA LEU A 79 -4.32 -14.10 3.58
C LEU A 79 -5.61 -14.84 3.24
N ASP A 80 -6.19 -15.49 4.26
CA ASP A 80 -7.56 -15.96 4.18
C ASP A 80 -8.51 -14.76 4.11
N ARG A 81 -9.52 -14.85 3.23
CA ARG A 81 -10.44 -13.75 2.97
C ARG A 81 -11.42 -13.53 4.12
N ASP A 82 -11.94 -14.59 4.67
CA ASP A 82 -12.98 -14.53 5.72
C ASP A 82 -12.36 -14.12 7.05
N GLU A 83 -11.15 -14.61 7.36
CA GLU A 83 -10.38 -14.17 8.51
C GLU A 83 -10.05 -12.68 8.42
N PHE A 84 -9.59 -12.20 7.25
CA PHE A 84 -9.33 -10.78 7.03
C PHE A 84 -10.60 -9.94 7.19
N VAL A 85 -11.73 -10.34 6.58
CA VAL A 85 -12.99 -9.60 6.69
C VAL A 85 -13.44 -9.53 8.14
N THR A 86 -13.33 -10.64 8.88
CA THR A 86 -13.67 -10.70 10.30
C THR A 86 -12.78 -9.74 11.10
N ALA A 87 -11.48 -9.77 10.93
CA ALA A 87 -10.55 -8.85 11.61
C ALA A 87 -10.85 -7.38 11.28
N ALA A 88 -11.11 -7.08 10.01
CA ALA A 88 -11.41 -5.73 9.54
C ALA A 88 -12.72 -5.15 10.12
N VAL A 89 -13.73 -6.00 10.37
CA VAL A 89 -14.98 -5.58 11.04
C VAL A 89 -14.73 -5.12 12.47
N HIS A 90 -13.74 -5.70 13.15
CA HIS A 90 -13.36 -5.32 14.50
C HIS A 90 -12.32 -4.19 14.56
N ALA A 91 -11.81 -3.73 13.41
CA ALA A 91 -10.87 -2.62 13.36
C ALA A 91 -11.49 -1.31 13.91
N PRO A 92 -10.68 -0.36 14.39
CA PRO A 92 -11.15 0.98 14.70
C PRO A 92 -11.93 1.61 13.55
N GLY A 93 -12.90 2.45 13.85
CA GLY A 93 -13.87 3.03 12.91
C GLY A 93 -13.28 4.08 11.96
N SER A 94 -12.19 3.75 11.25
CA SER A 94 -11.59 4.62 10.25
C SER A 94 -11.26 3.84 8.97
N LEU A 95 -11.20 4.55 7.85
CA LEU A 95 -10.80 3.97 6.56
C LEU A 95 -9.39 3.38 6.62
N GLY A 96 -8.46 4.12 7.23
CA GLY A 96 -7.07 3.69 7.39
C GLY A 96 -6.94 2.43 8.24
N SER A 97 -7.73 2.30 9.30
CA SER A 97 -7.69 1.11 10.17
C SER A 97 -8.15 -0.14 9.43
N VAL A 98 -9.25 -0.06 8.68
CA VAL A 98 -9.75 -1.21 7.88
C VAL A 98 -8.71 -1.63 6.83
N ILE A 99 -8.14 -0.67 6.11
CA ILE A 99 -7.09 -0.93 5.11
C ILE A 99 -5.82 -1.48 5.81
N GLY A 100 -5.42 -0.86 6.91
CA GLY A 100 -4.22 -1.26 7.67
C GLY A 100 -4.30 -2.66 8.23
N THR A 101 -5.51 -3.18 8.52
CA THR A 101 -5.71 -4.56 8.98
C THR A 101 -5.12 -5.57 7.99
N ALA A 102 -5.27 -5.36 6.67
CA ALA A 102 -4.70 -6.28 5.68
C ALA A 102 -3.16 -6.38 5.79
N PHE A 103 -2.50 -5.25 6.02
CA PHE A 103 -1.04 -5.23 6.16
C PHE A 103 -0.56 -5.70 7.53
N ALA A 104 -1.33 -5.42 8.58
CA ALA A 104 -1.06 -5.93 9.93
C ALA A 104 -1.18 -7.47 9.97
N GLU A 105 -2.23 -8.03 9.36
CA GLU A 105 -2.40 -9.47 9.21
C GLU A 105 -1.24 -10.08 8.41
N TYR A 106 -0.83 -9.43 7.31
CA TYR A 106 0.33 -9.85 6.54
C TYR A 106 1.59 -9.88 7.41
N ALA A 107 1.86 -8.82 8.19
CA ALA A 107 3.03 -8.76 9.06
C ALA A 107 3.00 -9.85 10.15
N ARG A 108 1.83 -10.12 10.71
CA ARG A 108 1.63 -11.16 11.73
C ARG A 108 2.00 -12.56 11.23
N ARG A 109 1.75 -12.89 9.96
CA ARG A 109 2.18 -14.17 9.36
C ARG A 109 3.69 -14.40 9.45
N PHE A 110 4.47 -13.32 9.50
CA PHE A 110 5.93 -13.37 9.63
C PHE A 110 6.40 -13.14 11.06
N GLY A 111 5.49 -13.05 12.04
CA GLY A 111 5.82 -12.74 13.42
C GLY A 111 6.43 -11.33 13.60
N LYS A 112 6.11 -10.38 12.70
CA LYS A 112 6.70 -9.04 12.69
C LYS A 112 5.72 -8.01 13.21
N PRO A 113 6.13 -7.15 14.14
CA PRO A 113 5.23 -6.19 14.78
C PRO A 113 4.88 -4.99 13.89
N ARG A 114 5.65 -4.74 12.84
CA ARG A 114 5.50 -3.54 12.02
C ARG A 114 5.29 -3.87 10.56
N TRP A 115 4.33 -3.18 9.94
CA TRP A 115 4.01 -3.36 8.54
C TRP A 115 4.41 -2.17 7.66
N GLY A 116 4.60 -2.43 6.39
CA GLY A 116 4.76 -1.43 5.35
C GLY A 116 4.07 -1.85 4.07
N ASP A 117 3.84 -0.88 3.22
CA ASP A 117 3.35 -1.09 1.85
C ASP A 117 4.23 -0.33 0.85
N LYS A 118 4.36 -0.86 -0.33
CA LYS A 118 5.17 -0.28 -1.40
C LYS A 118 4.36 -0.18 -2.67
N ARG A 119 4.18 1.04 -3.14
CA ARG A 119 3.72 1.28 -4.50
C ARG A 119 4.39 2.54 -5.06
N PRO A 120 5.09 2.44 -6.19
CA PRO A 120 5.80 3.59 -6.76
C PRO A 120 4.89 4.82 -6.87
N SER A 121 3.71 4.68 -7.48
CA SER A 121 2.77 5.79 -7.70
C SER A 121 2.24 6.49 -6.43
N TYR A 122 2.55 5.99 -5.25
CA TYR A 122 2.14 6.64 -3.99
C TYR A 122 2.76 8.04 -3.80
N PHE A 123 3.87 8.36 -4.48
CA PHE A 123 4.41 9.71 -4.42
C PHE A 123 3.42 10.77 -4.90
N GLN A 124 2.52 10.43 -5.83
CA GLN A 124 1.44 11.31 -6.30
C GLN A 124 0.27 11.43 -5.30
N HIS A 125 0.25 10.62 -4.25
CA HIS A 125 -0.87 10.48 -3.31
C HIS A 125 -0.47 10.63 -1.85
N VAL A 126 0.69 11.25 -1.56
CA VAL A 126 1.20 11.41 -0.18
C VAL A 126 0.17 12.11 0.73
N GLY A 127 -0.49 13.17 0.23
CA GLY A 127 -1.54 13.85 0.98
C GLY A 127 -2.73 12.95 1.32
N THR A 128 -3.10 12.04 0.41
CA THR A 128 -4.17 11.05 0.63
C THR A 128 -3.76 10.02 1.67
N LEU A 129 -2.54 9.50 1.56
CA LEU A 129 -2.00 8.54 2.54
C LEU A 129 -1.91 9.15 3.94
N ARG A 130 -1.44 10.38 4.07
CA ARG A 130 -1.37 11.08 5.36
C ARG A 130 -2.74 11.31 6.01
N ARG A 131 -3.80 11.48 5.22
CA ARG A 131 -5.17 11.58 5.75
C ARG A 131 -5.67 10.26 6.32
N MET A 132 -5.30 9.14 5.72
CA MET A 132 -5.68 7.80 6.18
C MET A 132 -4.78 7.29 7.30
N PHE A 133 -3.50 7.65 7.26
CA PHE A 133 -2.46 7.19 8.17
C PHE A 133 -1.62 8.38 8.64
N PRO A 134 -2.13 9.19 9.60
CA PRO A 134 -1.48 10.43 10.03
C PRO A 134 -0.05 10.24 10.53
N ASP A 135 0.19 9.10 11.20
CA ASP A 135 1.48 8.77 11.81
C ASP A 135 2.42 7.99 10.88
N ALA A 136 2.03 7.79 9.63
CA ALA A 136 2.84 7.03 8.69
C ALA A 136 4.22 7.65 8.46
N GLN A 137 5.22 6.78 8.28
CA GLN A 137 6.55 7.16 7.81
C GLN A 137 6.64 6.90 6.30
N PHE A 138 7.23 7.87 5.59
CA PHE A 138 7.44 7.78 4.16
C PHE A 138 8.92 7.64 3.87
N ILE A 139 9.27 6.66 3.04
CA ILE A 139 10.61 6.50 2.49
C ILE A 139 10.50 6.80 1.00
N HIS A 140 11.01 7.95 0.60
CA HIS A 140 11.00 8.39 -0.79
C HIS A 140 12.32 8.03 -1.46
N LEU A 141 12.27 7.11 -2.43
CA LEU A 141 13.43 6.72 -3.20
C LEU A 141 13.50 7.56 -4.48
N ILE A 142 14.56 8.35 -4.58
CA ILE A 142 14.83 9.22 -5.73
C ILE A 142 16.00 8.63 -6.50
N ARG A 143 15.84 8.49 -7.81
CA ARG A 143 16.87 8.06 -8.75
C ARG A 143 16.95 9.06 -9.91
N ASP A 144 18.09 9.13 -10.59
CA ASP A 144 18.26 9.95 -11.79
C ASP A 144 17.11 9.69 -12.78
N GLY A 145 16.45 10.76 -13.21
CA GLY A 145 15.27 10.68 -14.07
C GLY A 145 15.59 10.07 -15.44
N ARG A 146 16.78 10.28 -15.96
CA ARG A 146 17.24 9.70 -17.24
C ARG A 146 17.27 8.17 -17.15
N ASP A 147 17.80 7.65 -16.05
CA ASP A 147 17.85 6.21 -15.78
C ASP A 147 16.46 5.61 -15.56
N CYS A 148 15.59 6.32 -14.83
CA CYS A 148 14.22 5.88 -14.61
C CYS A 148 13.46 5.80 -15.94
N VAL A 149 13.56 6.83 -16.77
CA VAL A 149 12.89 6.90 -18.09
C VAL A 149 13.43 5.83 -19.04
N ALA A 150 14.76 5.67 -19.14
CA ALA A 150 15.37 4.64 -19.96
C ALA A 150 14.88 3.24 -19.56
N SER A 151 14.98 2.92 -18.26
CA SER A 151 14.52 1.62 -17.74
C SER A 151 13.01 1.41 -17.87
N LEU A 152 12.20 2.48 -17.81
CA LEU A 152 10.74 2.38 -17.96
C LEU A 152 10.35 2.02 -19.40
N LYS A 153 11.04 2.60 -20.38
CA LYS A 153 10.79 2.32 -21.80
C LYS A 153 11.07 0.87 -22.21
N GLU A 154 11.96 0.18 -21.50
CA GLU A 154 12.27 -1.23 -21.74
C GLU A 154 11.19 -2.18 -21.20
N MET A 155 10.23 -1.67 -20.42
CA MET A 155 9.21 -2.51 -19.81
C MET A 155 8.11 -2.91 -20.80
N PRO A 156 7.82 -4.21 -20.96
CA PRO A 156 6.80 -4.69 -21.91
C PRO A 156 5.39 -4.14 -21.65
N TRP A 157 5.10 -3.75 -20.39
CA TRP A 157 3.81 -3.20 -19.98
C TRP A 157 3.71 -1.68 -20.15
N TYR A 158 4.84 -0.97 -20.41
CA TYR A 158 4.82 0.47 -20.57
C TYR A 158 4.41 0.85 -21.99
N ARG A 159 3.33 1.63 -22.11
CA ARG A 159 2.76 2.08 -23.39
C ARG A 159 2.90 3.59 -23.63
N GLY A 160 3.49 4.31 -22.67
CA GLY A 160 3.69 5.74 -22.77
C GLY A 160 4.90 6.14 -23.65
N ASN A 161 4.89 7.39 -24.08
CA ASN A 161 6.04 7.99 -24.75
C ASN A 161 7.03 8.58 -23.73
N VAL A 162 8.14 9.16 -24.23
CA VAL A 162 9.19 9.76 -23.39
C VAL A 162 8.64 10.92 -22.55
N TYR A 163 7.78 11.75 -23.10
CA TYR A 163 7.18 12.89 -22.37
C TYR A 163 6.33 12.42 -21.19
N THR A 164 5.53 11.38 -21.41
CA THR A 164 4.75 10.76 -20.32
C THR A 164 5.66 10.16 -19.24
N ALA A 165 6.78 9.54 -19.64
CA ALA A 165 7.73 8.98 -18.70
C ALA A 165 8.41 10.07 -17.86
N VAL A 166 8.81 11.18 -18.49
CA VAL A 166 9.39 12.33 -17.80
C VAL A 166 8.38 12.97 -16.85
N ALA A 167 7.14 13.22 -17.31
CA ALA A 167 6.07 13.76 -16.47
C ALA A 167 5.71 12.90 -15.26
N ASN A 168 5.91 11.59 -15.34
CA ASN A 168 5.74 10.68 -14.19
C ASN A 168 6.92 10.73 -13.22
N TRP A 169 8.07 11.24 -13.62
CA TRP A 169 9.24 11.38 -12.77
C TRP A 169 9.30 12.76 -12.08
N ALA A 170 8.95 13.82 -12.79
CA ALA A 170 8.95 15.20 -12.31
C ALA A 170 7.82 15.46 -11.30
#